data_aae8605bc288f0a62245d607cd4f58a3
#
_entry.id   aae8605bc288f0a62245d607cd4f58a3
#
_cell.length_a   1.000
_cell.length_b   1.000
_cell.length_c   1.000
_cell.angle_alpha   90.00
_cell.angle_beta   90.00
_cell.angle_gamma   90.00
#
_symmetry.space_group_name_H-M   'P 1'
#
loop_
_entity.id
_entity.type
_entity.pdbx_description
1 polymer ?
#
loop_
_entity_poly.entity_id
_entity_poly.type
_entity_poly.pdbx_seq_one_letter_code
_entity_poly.pdbx_strand_id
1 'polypeptide(L)'
;CSSDLVEQLGRWPRLPDCVLICENMVNVLALPPLPGVIAIHGGGFAVGELASVPWLSHVPLLYWGDLDSNGFAILNQLRSHHGHVTSLMMDAPTLDRYRDLCVEEPTPSKATCSHLTPSEQEALALVLAGDESCNLRTLRLEQERIEWAWACEQIKRRVEYTAPRNERPEE
;
A
#
# COMPACT_ATOMS: atom_id res chain seq x y z
N CYS A 1 -5.44 13.26 -16.22
CA CYS A 1 -5.59 11.95 -16.87
C CYS A 1 -4.46 11.05 -16.39
N SER A 2 -4.69 9.76 -16.15
CA SER A 2 -3.65 8.85 -15.61
C SER A 2 -2.46 8.68 -16.57
N SER A 3 -2.69 8.75 -17.86
CA SER A 3 -1.62 8.75 -18.88
C SER A 3 -0.61 9.89 -18.71
N ASP A 4 -1.05 11.06 -18.22
CA ASP A 4 -0.18 12.23 -18.01
C ASP A 4 0.76 11.99 -16.82
N LEU A 5 0.29 11.29 -15.77
CA LEU A 5 1.11 10.93 -14.61
C LEU A 5 2.23 9.97 -15.01
N VAL A 6 1.92 8.93 -15.78
CA VAL A 6 2.91 7.95 -16.26
C VAL A 6 3.98 8.62 -17.12
N GLU A 7 3.58 9.54 -18.02
CA GLU A 7 4.52 10.29 -18.86
C GLU A 7 5.42 11.21 -18.01
N GLN A 8 4.87 11.91 -17.02
CA GLN A 8 5.63 12.76 -16.12
C GLN A 8 6.60 11.94 -15.25
N LEU A 9 6.14 10.82 -14.67
CA LEU A 9 6.99 9.91 -13.92
C LEU A 9 8.11 9.33 -14.79
N GLY A 10 7.82 8.96 -16.04
CA GLY A 10 8.82 8.42 -16.97
C GLY A 10 9.95 9.40 -17.28
N ARG A 11 9.72 10.71 -17.14
CA ARG A 11 10.69 11.79 -17.35
C ARG A 11 11.32 12.33 -16.07
N TRP A 12 11.11 11.66 -14.91
CA TRP A 12 11.61 12.14 -13.63
C TRP A 12 13.14 12.24 -13.63
N PRO A 13 13.72 13.41 -13.31
CA PRO A 13 15.14 13.69 -13.58
C PRO A 13 16.10 12.98 -12.61
N ARG A 14 15.59 12.54 -11.45
CA ARG A 14 16.37 11.83 -10.43
C ARG A 14 15.52 10.77 -9.78
N LEU A 15 16.02 9.54 -9.71
CA LEU A 15 15.30 8.46 -9.05
C LEU A 15 15.09 8.79 -7.56
N PRO A 16 13.89 8.53 -7.04
CA PRO A 16 13.63 8.62 -5.61
C PRO A 16 14.32 7.47 -4.87
N ASP A 17 14.52 7.66 -3.56
CA ASP A 17 15.03 6.60 -2.70
C ASP A 17 13.96 5.52 -2.44
N CYS A 18 12.68 5.91 -2.52
CA CYS A 18 11.53 5.02 -2.36
C CYS A 18 10.27 5.63 -2.98
N VAL A 19 9.34 4.78 -3.42
CA VAL A 19 7.99 5.18 -3.84
C VAL A 19 6.97 4.60 -2.88
N LEU A 20 6.09 5.45 -2.36
CA LEU A 20 4.94 5.06 -1.55
C LEU A 20 3.66 5.22 -2.37
N ILE A 21 2.95 4.13 -2.58
CA ILE A 21 1.66 4.10 -3.27
C ILE A 21 0.57 3.94 -2.22
N CYS A 22 -0.33 4.92 -2.09
CA CYS A 22 -1.48 4.86 -1.20
C CYS A 22 -2.76 4.82 -2.01
N GLU A 23 -3.71 4.00 -1.58
CA GLU A 23 -5.03 3.91 -2.24
C GLU A 23 -5.86 5.17 -2.02
N ASN A 24 -5.75 5.79 -0.83
CA ASN A 24 -6.48 6.98 -0.49
C ASN A 24 -5.69 8.27 -0.78
N MET A 25 -6.29 9.18 -1.56
CA MET A 25 -5.70 10.48 -1.90
C MET A 25 -5.47 11.37 -0.68
N VAL A 26 -6.37 11.33 0.31
CA VAL A 26 -6.25 12.16 1.52
C VAL A 26 -4.99 11.78 2.29
N ASN A 27 -4.69 10.48 2.36
CA ASN A 27 -3.48 10.01 3.02
C ASN A 27 -2.21 10.50 2.30
N VAL A 28 -2.21 10.49 0.96
CA VAL A 28 -1.08 11.04 0.18
C VAL A 28 -0.85 12.52 0.48
N LEU A 29 -1.94 13.31 0.53
CA LEU A 29 -1.87 14.75 0.76
C LEU A 29 -1.49 15.13 2.20
N ALA A 30 -1.83 14.25 3.17
CA ALA A 30 -1.58 14.48 4.59
C ALA A 30 -0.19 14.00 5.06
N LEU A 31 0.56 13.28 4.19
CA LEU A 31 1.88 12.77 4.57
C LEU A 31 2.81 13.91 5.02
N PRO A 32 3.55 13.70 6.11
CA PRO A 32 4.62 14.60 6.47
C PRO A 32 5.72 14.58 5.39
N PRO A 33 6.58 15.60 5.33
CA PRO A 33 7.75 15.56 4.45
C PRO A 33 8.58 14.30 4.70
N LEU A 34 8.77 13.50 3.64
CA LEU A 34 9.60 12.29 3.64
C LEU A 34 10.69 12.48 2.58
N PRO A 35 11.90 12.90 3.00
CA PRO A 35 13.01 13.13 2.05
C PRO A 35 13.29 11.89 1.20
N GLY A 36 13.48 12.07 -0.11
CA GLY A 36 13.75 11.00 -1.04
C GLY A 36 12.55 10.13 -1.42
N VAL A 37 11.35 10.38 -0.86
CA VAL A 37 10.14 9.60 -1.15
C VAL A 37 9.23 10.34 -2.12
N ILE A 38 8.74 9.62 -3.12
CA ILE A 38 7.61 10.05 -3.95
C ILE A 38 6.37 9.30 -3.46
N ALA A 39 5.33 10.05 -3.07
CA ALA A 39 4.02 9.48 -2.75
C ALA A 39 3.09 9.58 -3.97
N ILE A 40 2.44 8.47 -4.31
CA ILE A 40 1.55 8.35 -5.47
C ILE A 40 0.18 7.87 -4.97
N HIS A 41 -0.88 8.53 -5.48
CA HIS A 41 -2.24 8.01 -5.33
C HIS A 41 -2.46 6.86 -6.31
N GLY A 42 -2.61 5.65 -5.78
CA GLY A 42 -2.78 4.41 -6.54
C GLY A 42 -4.24 3.97 -6.68
N GLY A 43 -5.22 4.91 -6.72
CA GLY A 43 -6.65 4.57 -6.81
C GLY A 43 -6.93 3.55 -7.92
N GLY A 44 -7.33 2.36 -7.55
CA GLY A 44 -7.78 1.18 -8.28
C GLY A 44 -7.24 0.92 -9.68
N PHE A 45 -7.44 1.86 -10.61
CA PHE A 45 -7.05 1.70 -12.03
C PHE A 45 -5.62 2.16 -12.35
N ALA A 46 -5.04 3.05 -11.54
CA ALA A 46 -3.71 3.61 -11.80
C ALA A 46 -2.58 2.59 -11.61
N VAL A 47 -2.80 1.54 -10.83
CA VAL A 47 -1.78 0.52 -10.53
C VAL A 47 -1.32 -0.22 -11.79
N GLY A 48 -2.23 -0.56 -12.71
CA GLY A 48 -1.87 -1.19 -13.98
C GLY A 48 -1.02 -0.29 -14.89
N GLU A 49 -1.25 1.02 -14.84
CA GLU A 49 -0.50 2.00 -15.63
C GLU A 49 0.91 2.23 -15.05
N LEU A 50 1.08 2.13 -13.74
CA LEU A 50 2.40 2.21 -13.10
C LEU A 50 3.35 1.11 -13.60
N ALA A 51 2.83 -0.03 -14.05
CA ALA A 51 3.63 -1.10 -14.64
C ALA A 51 4.44 -0.64 -15.87
N SER A 52 4.00 0.42 -16.55
CA SER A 52 4.70 0.96 -17.73
C SER A 52 5.80 1.96 -17.42
N VAL A 53 6.03 2.31 -16.14
CA VAL A 53 7.10 3.22 -15.69
C VAL A 53 8.39 2.43 -15.43
N PRO A 54 9.42 2.51 -16.33
CA PRO A 54 10.53 1.57 -16.31
C PRO A 54 11.38 1.60 -15.05
N TRP A 55 11.57 2.79 -14.45
CA TRP A 55 12.43 2.96 -13.28
C TRP A 55 11.80 2.47 -11.97
N LEU A 56 10.48 2.23 -11.93
CA LEU A 56 9.83 1.64 -10.75
C LEU A 56 10.35 0.24 -10.43
N SER A 57 10.89 -0.48 -11.41
CA SER A 57 11.53 -1.77 -11.17
C SER A 57 12.88 -1.70 -10.44
N HIS A 58 13.44 -0.50 -10.32
CA HIS A 58 14.77 -0.25 -9.75
C HIS A 58 14.78 0.50 -8.42
N VAL A 59 13.62 0.87 -7.92
CA VAL A 59 13.46 1.57 -6.64
C VAL A 59 12.56 0.78 -5.71
N PRO A 60 12.75 0.86 -4.39
CA PRO A 60 11.84 0.26 -3.43
C PRO A 60 10.41 0.79 -3.61
N LEU A 61 9.44 -0.12 -3.67
CA LEU A 61 8.03 0.20 -3.78
C LEU A 61 7.31 -0.23 -2.51
N LEU A 62 6.66 0.72 -1.86
CA LEU A 62 5.78 0.51 -0.73
C LEU A 62 4.33 0.70 -1.19
N TYR A 63 3.44 -0.17 -0.74
CA TYR A 63 2.02 -0.07 -1.02
C TYR A 63 1.22 -0.09 0.28
N TRP A 64 0.32 0.84 0.43
CA TRP A 64 -0.65 0.90 1.51
C TRP A 64 -2.06 1.02 0.92
N GLY A 65 -2.84 -0.04 1.03
CA GLY A 65 -4.25 -0.13 0.62
C GLY A 65 -5.18 -0.29 1.82
N ASP A 66 -6.47 -0.32 1.56
CA ASP A 66 -7.46 -0.75 2.53
C ASP A 66 -7.22 -2.23 2.89
N LEU A 67 -7.47 -2.60 4.13
CA LEU A 67 -7.48 -4.00 4.57
C LEU A 67 -8.85 -4.61 4.22
N ASP A 68 -9.04 -4.87 2.94
CA ASP A 68 -10.21 -5.55 2.37
C ASP A 68 -9.79 -6.41 1.17
N SER A 69 -10.73 -7.18 0.61
CA SER A 69 -10.41 -8.08 -0.50
C SER A 69 -10.01 -7.33 -1.78
N ASN A 70 -10.49 -6.10 -1.97
CA ASN A 70 -10.14 -5.26 -3.11
C ASN A 70 -8.72 -4.70 -2.97
N GLY A 71 -8.33 -4.20 -1.80
CA GLY A 71 -6.96 -3.72 -1.52
C GLY A 71 -5.92 -4.82 -1.71
N PHE A 72 -6.21 -6.06 -1.28
CA PHE A 72 -5.34 -7.22 -1.56
C PHE A 72 -5.31 -7.60 -3.04
N ALA A 73 -6.40 -7.46 -3.78
CA ALA A 73 -6.42 -7.69 -5.23
C ALA A 73 -5.56 -6.66 -5.97
N ILE A 74 -5.60 -5.39 -5.56
CA ILE A 74 -4.76 -4.33 -6.10
C ILE A 74 -3.28 -4.60 -5.79
N LEU A 75 -2.94 -4.96 -4.54
CA LEU A 75 -1.58 -5.35 -4.16
C LEU A 75 -1.07 -6.52 -5.00
N ASN A 76 -1.91 -7.55 -5.18
CA ASN A 76 -1.59 -8.72 -6.00
C ASN A 76 -1.31 -8.32 -7.45
N GLN A 77 -2.13 -7.45 -8.04
CA GLN A 77 -1.93 -6.93 -9.39
C GLN A 77 -0.63 -6.11 -9.48
N LEU A 78 -0.36 -5.20 -8.54
CA LEU A 78 0.86 -4.42 -8.51
C LEU A 78 2.10 -5.34 -8.45
N ARG A 79 2.04 -6.36 -7.58
CA ARG A 79 3.15 -7.30 -7.40
C ARG A 79 3.34 -8.24 -8.60
N SER A 80 2.31 -8.50 -9.40
CA SER A 80 2.48 -9.26 -10.66
C SER A 80 3.36 -8.54 -11.67
N HIS A 81 3.47 -7.20 -11.59
CA HIS A 81 4.34 -6.38 -12.43
C HIS A 81 5.66 -6.01 -11.71
N HIS A 82 5.60 -5.80 -10.42
CA HIS A 82 6.71 -5.36 -9.58
C HIS A 82 6.86 -6.28 -8.37
N GLY A 83 7.50 -7.44 -8.56
CA GLY A 83 7.59 -8.50 -7.54
C GLY A 83 8.24 -8.08 -6.20
N HIS A 84 8.93 -6.94 -6.17
CA HIS A 84 9.62 -6.38 -4.98
C HIS A 84 8.74 -5.42 -4.16
N VAL A 85 7.47 -5.24 -4.50
CA VAL A 85 6.53 -4.41 -3.72
C VAL A 85 6.38 -4.96 -2.31
N THR A 86 6.51 -4.08 -1.33
CA THR A 86 6.25 -4.38 0.07
C THR A 86 4.97 -3.68 0.52
N SER A 87 4.04 -4.42 1.10
CA SER A 87 2.85 -3.85 1.72
C SER A 87 3.16 -3.19 3.07
N LEU A 88 2.36 -2.19 3.43
CA LEU A 88 2.40 -1.54 4.73
C LEU A 88 1.05 -1.71 5.42
N MET A 89 1.09 -2.16 6.67
CA MET A 89 -0.12 -2.25 7.50
C MET A 89 -1.24 -3.10 6.86
N MET A 90 -0.87 -4.04 5.98
CA MET A 90 -1.79 -4.99 5.34
C MET A 90 -1.53 -6.40 5.90
N ASP A 91 -1.62 -6.54 7.21
CA ASP A 91 -1.31 -7.76 7.96
C ASP A 91 -2.34 -8.03 9.07
N ALA A 92 -2.32 -9.25 9.59
CA ALA A 92 -3.21 -9.66 10.67
C ALA A 92 -3.07 -8.82 11.95
N PRO A 93 -1.86 -8.46 12.42
CA PRO A 93 -1.71 -7.57 13.57
C PRO A 93 -2.37 -6.21 13.42
N THR A 94 -2.29 -5.62 12.22
CA THR A 94 -2.97 -4.34 11.93
C THR A 94 -4.48 -4.50 11.95
N LEU A 95 -5.00 -5.56 11.31
CA LEU A 95 -6.43 -5.86 11.32
C LEU A 95 -6.95 -6.07 12.75
N ASP A 96 -6.24 -6.83 13.57
CA ASP A 96 -6.63 -7.10 14.96
C ASP A 96 -6.58 -5.85 15.82
N ARG A 97 -5.58 -4.98 15.62
CA ARG A 97 -5.45 -3.71 16.34
C ARG A 97 -6.65 -2.78 16.14
N TYR A 98 -7.23 -2.79 14.96
CA TYR A 98 -8.32 -1.90 14.55
C TYR A 98 -9.62 -2.64 14.23
N ARG A 99 -9.77 -3.87 14.74
CA ARG A 99 -10.92 -4.74 14.47
C ARG A 99 -12.27 -4.07 14.76
N ASP A 100 -12.34 -3.32 15.86
CA ASP A 100 -13.55 -2.59 16.27
C ASP A 100 -13.97 -1.48 15.29
N LEU A 101 -13.07 -1.09 14.39
CA LEU A 101 -13.32 -0.07 13.36
C LEU A 101 -13.65 -0.68 12.00
N CYS A 102 -13.63 -2.01 11.89
CA CYS A 102 -13.99 -2.69 10.66
C CYS A 102 -15.48 -2.55 10.37
N VAL A 103 -15.81 -2.54 9.08
CA VAL A 103 -17.16 -2.54 8.56
C VAL A 103 -17.34 -3.67 7.55
N GLU A 104 -18.57 -3.93 7.14
CA GLU A 104 -18.85 -4.88 6.05
C GLU A 104 -18.25 -4.38 4.75
N GLU A 105 -17.51 -5.23 4.04
CA GLU A 105 -17.09 -4.92 2.66
C GLU A 105 -18.30 -5.10 1.71
N PRO A 106 -18.78 -4.03 1.04
CA PRO A 106 -20.05 -4.11 0.28
C PRO A 106 -19.95 -5.03 -0.94
N THR A 107 -18.77 -5.08 -1.57
CA THR A 107 -18.55 -5.81 -2.82
C THR A 107 -17.19 -6.49 -2.78
N PRO A 108 -17.09 -7.66 -2.10
CA PRO A 108 -15.83 -8.38 -2.02
C PRO A 108 -15.30 -8.82 -3.37
N SER A 109 -14.00 -8.66 -3.58
CA SER A 109 -13.28 -9.14 -4.77
C SER A 109 -13.30 -10.67 -4.81
N LYS A 110 -13.44 -11.23 -6.01
CA LYS A 110 -13.29 -12.66 -6.28
C LYS A 110 -11.96 -12.99 -6.95
N ALA A 111 -11.02 -12.04 -6.98
CA ALA A 111 -9.73 -12.23 -7.60
C ALA A 111 -8.90 -13.30 -6.88
N THR A 112 -8.21 -14.12 -7.65
CA THR A 112 -7.21 -15.04 -7.10
C THR A 112 -5.91 -14.27 -6.86
N CYS A 113 -5.47 -14.24 -5.60
CA CYS A 113 -4.30 -13.50 -5.17
C CYS A 113 -3.09 -14.45 -4.99
N SER A 114 -2.37 -14.75 -6.08
CA SER A 114 -1.24 -15.69 -6.11
C SER A 114 0.11 -15.05 -5.77
N HIS A 115 0.19 -13.72 -5.74
CA HIS A 115 1.42 -12.97 -5.48
C HIS A 115 1.50 -12.38 -4.06
N LEU A 116 0.58 -12.75 -3.18
CA LEU A 116 0.61 -12.32 -1.77
C LEU A 116 1.63 -13.14 -0.98
N THR A 117 2.28 -12.49 -0.02
CA THR A 117 3.13 -13.18 0.97
C THR A 117 2.26 -14.02 1.93
N PRO A 118 2.85 -14.98 2.67
CA PRO A 118 2.09 -15.77 3.65
C PRO A 118 1.35 -14.91 4.69
N SER A 119 1.97 -13.83 5.18
CA SER A 119 1.34 -12.90 6.14
C SER A 119 0.15 -12.15 5.55
N GLU A 120 0.24 -11.74 4.27
CA GLU A 120 -0.85 -11.09 3.57
C GLU A 120 -1.98 -12.07 3.24
N GLN A 121 -1.65 -13.32 2.91
CA GLN A 121 -2.65 -14.38 2.71
C GLN A 121 -3.42 -14.67 4.00
N GLU A 122 -2.73 -14.69 5.15
CA GLU A 122 -3.36 -14.81 6.46
C GLU A 122 -4.33 -13.66 6.73
N ALA A 123 -3.89 -12.42 6.50
CA ALA A 123 -4.75 -11.24 6.66
C ALA A 123 -5.96 -11.27 5.73
N LEU A 124 -5.77 -11.63 4.45
CA LEU A 124 -6.87 -11.80 3.49
C LEU A 124 -7.86 -12.88 3.94
N ALA A 125 -7.37 -14.00 4.47
CA ALA A 125 -8.23 -15.05 4.99
C ALA A 125 -9.10 -14.57 6.16
N LEU A 126 -8.54 -13.77 7.08
CA LEU A 126 -9.29 -13.12 8.17
C LEU A 126 -10.33 -12.13 7.67
N VAL A 127 -9.97 -11.31 6.68
CA VAL A 127 -10.90 -10.39 6.00
C VAL A 127 -12.09 -11.13 5.42
N LEU A 128 -11.84 -12.22 4.69
CA LEU A 128 -12.89 -13.03 4.04
C LEU A 128 -13.70 -13.87 5.03
N ALA A 129 -13.13 -14.24 6.18
CA ALA A 129 -13.85 -14.96 7.24
C ALA A 129 -14.89 -14.08 7.94
N GLY A 130 -14.70 -12.77 7.92
CA GLY A 130 -15.60 -11.82 8.58
C GLY A 130 -15.48 -11.84 10.11
N ASP A 131 -16.54 -11.39 10.77
CA ASP A 131 -16.64 -11.38 12.23
C ASP A 131 -18.09 -11.66 12.66
N GLU A 132 -18.33 -12.86 13.16
CA GLU A 132 -19.66 -13.30 13.62
C GLU A 132 -20.17 -12.47 14.81
N SER A 133 -19.27 -11.99 15.67
CA SER A 133 -19.65 -11.20 16.85
C SER A 133 -20.30 -9.86 16.49
N CYS A 134 -19.90 -9.29 15.34
CA CYS A 134 -20.42 -8.04 14.78
C CYS A 134 -21.39 -8.27 13.61
N ASN A 135 -21.66 -9.56 13.27
CA ASN A 135 -22.47 -9.94 12.10
C ASN A 135 -21.93 -9.38 10.77
N LEU A 136 -20.62 -9.31 10.63
CA LEU A 136 -19.93 -8.92 9.39
C LEU A 136 -19.50 -10.18 8.63
N ARG A 137 -19.91 -10.32 7.37
CA ARG A 137 -19.56 -11.47 6.52
C ARG A 137 -18.16 -11.36 5.96
N THR A 138 -17.74 -10.15 5.65
CA THR A 138 -16.41 -9.79 5.18
C THR A 138 -16.00 -8.49 5.84
N LEU A 139 -14.72 -8.37 6.18
CA LEU A 139 -14.21 -7.18 6.86
C LEU A 139 -13.63 -6.19 5.86
N ARG A 140 -13.80 -4.92 6.18
CA ARG A 140 -13.09 -3.80 5.56
C ARG A 140 -12.60 -2.85 6.63
N LEU A 141 -11.30 -2.65 6.70
CA LEU A 141 -10.68 -1.58 7.46
C LEU A 141 -10.15 -0.54 6.48
N GLU A 142 -10.85 0.58 6.39
CA GLU A 142 -10.44 1.72 5.56
C GLU A 142 -9.20 2.40 6.15
N GLN A 143 -8.29 2.86 5.29
CA GLN A 143 -7.05 3.52 5.70
C GLN A 143 -7.30 4.72 6.64
N GLU A 144 -8.40 5.46 6.45
CA GLU A 144 -8.75 6.62 7.25
C GLU A 144 -9.14 6.30 8.69
N ARG A 145 -9.44 5.03 8.97
CA ARG A 145 -9.79 4.55 10.33
C ARG A 145 -8.57 4.17 11.15
N ILE A 146 -7.43 4.05 10.50
CA ILE A 146 -6.15 3.79 11.16
C ILE A 146 -5.65 5.11 11.77
N GLU A 147 -5.23 5.05 13.03
CA GLU A 147 -4.68 6.22 13.73
C GLU A 147 -3.52 6.82 12.93
N TRP A 148 -3.66 8.08 12.50
CA TRP A 148 -2.73 8.73 11.59
C TRP A 148 -1.30 8.83 12.12
N ALA A 149 -1.15 9.15 13.43
CA ALA A 149 0.16 9.23 14.05
C ALA A 149 0.90 7.88 14.01
N TRP A 150 0.17 6.80 14.30
CA TRP A 150 0.72 5.44 14.23
C TRP A 150 1.06 5.04 12.79
N ALA A 151 0.17 5.33 11.82
CA ALA A 151 0.42 5.05 10.41
C ALA A 151 1.68 5.78 9.90
N CYS A 152 1.84 7.07 10.22
CA CYS A 152 3.03 7.85 9.88
C CYS A 152 4.30 7.24 10.46
N GLU A 153 4.25 6.72 11.69
CA GLU A 153 5.40 6.06 12.31
C GLU A 153 5.77 4.76 11.58
N GLN A 154 4.78 3.93 11.21
CA GLN A 154 5.03 2.72 10.43
C GLN A 154 5.65 3.05 9.07
N ILE A 155 5.12 4.05 8.38
CA ILE A 155 5.64 4.52 7.08
C ILE A 155 7.09 4.98 7.23
N LYS A 156 7.40 5.86 8.20
CA LYS A 156 8.75 6.36 8.44
C LYS A 156 9.75 5.23 8.71
N ARG A 157 9.42 4.33 9.63
CA ARG A 157 10.26 3.16 9.94
C ARG A 157 10.56 2.32 8.70
N ARG A 158 9.57 2.11 7.84
CA ARG A 158 9.75 1.32 6.64
C ARG A 158 10.59 2.03 5.59
N VAL A 159 10.35 3.32 5.38
CA VAL A 159 11.16 4.16 4.50
C VAL A 159 12.63 4.16 4.93
N GLU A 160 12.91 4.36 6.22
CA GLU A 160 14.27 4.33 6.78
C GLU A 160 14.96 2.97 6.59
N TYR A 161 14.20 1.88 6.66
CA TYR A 161 14.72 0.53 6.44
C TYR A 161 15.04 0.24 4.97
N THR A 162 14.23 0.79 4.05
CA THR A 162 14.33 0.55 2.60
C THR A 162 15.26 1.50 1.88
N ALA A 163 15.46 2.71 2.41
CA ALA A 163 16.36 3.70 1.81
C ALA A 163 17.78 3.12 1.73
N PRO A 164 18.46 3.21 0.57
CA PRO A 164 19.87 2.84 0.49
C PRO A 164 20.63 3.66 1.53
N ARG A 165 21.43 2.97 2.36
CA ARG A 165 22.35 3.61 3.32
C ARG A 165 23.45 4.32 2.52
N ASN A 166 23.10 5.40 1.84
CA ASN A 166 24.10 6.31 1.34
C ASN A 166 24.75 6.97 2.56
N GLU A 167 26.06 6.79 2.65
CA GLU A 167 26.94 7.38 3.63
C GLU A 167 26.50 8.81 3.93
N ARG A 168 25.96 9.02 5.14
CA ARG A 168 25.85 10.38 5.66
C ARG A 168 27.29 10.85 5.83
N PRO A 169 27.68 12.03 5.32
CA PRO A 169 28.95 12.61 5.70
C PRO A 169 28.95 12.72 7.22
N GLU A 170 29.93 12.12 7.85
CA GLU A 170 30.21 12.31 9.28
C GLU A 170 30.47 13.83 9.48
N GLU A 171 29.62 14.48 10.29
CA GLU A 171 29.88 15.81 10.81
C GLU A 171 30.93 15.74 11.94
#